data_dc10618be0e491690b7f62c26984651e
#
_entry.id   dc10618be0e491690b7f62c26984651e
#
_cell.length_a   1.000
_cell.length_b   1.000
_cell.length_c   1.000
_cell.angle_alpha   90.00
_cell.angle_beta   90.00
_cell.angle_gamma   90.00
#
_symmetry.space_group_name_H-M   'P 1'
#
loop_
_entity.id
_entity.type
_entity.pdbx_description
1 polymer ?
#
loop_
_entity_poly.entity_id
_entity_poly.type
_entity_poly.pdbx_seq_one_letter_code
_entity_poly.pdbx_strand_id
1 'polypeptide(L)'
;AAGGETTITATMAGIVKYAGKAVTEGEAVGNGQGLFVVSAQQMANGNPAAAAAAELRAAKQEYERAKALANDRLISARELEAARQRYETATATAESLGGSNQSRVVASNMNGYVKEVLVRPGDYVSAGQPLATVAQSRRLQLRAEVPERHYAMLPNITGANFRFSSGNDNNVYALSSLNGRLVSRGKSAETGDFFVPVIFEFNNVGHLVSGTFVEVYLLGRERQGVISIPVTSLTEEQGVYYVYLRTSDHSYRKAEVKLGGNNGQRVEILSGLKAGEEVVTRGAIQVKLAASSGAIPEGHNHEH
;
A
#
# COMPACT_ATOMS: atom_id res chain seq x y z
N ALA A 1 1.38 5.70 -3.18
CA ALA A 1 0.62 4.93 -2.19
C ALA A 1 0.51 5.74 -0.92
N ALA A 2 -0.68 6.20 -0.58
CA ALA A 2 -0.95 6.74 0.73
C ALA A 2 -2.11 5.95 1.34
N GLY A 3 -1.93 4.70 1.48
CA GLY A 3 -2.41 3.95 2.61
C GLY A 3 -1.44 4.30 3.74
N GLY A 4 -1.91 4.56 4.99
CA GLY A 4 -1.02 4.89 6.07
C GLY A 4 0.09 3.83 6.18
N GLU A 5 1.33 4.26 6.07
CA GLU A 5 2.49 3.44 6.34
C GLU A 5 3.04 3.85 7.70
N THR A 6 3.43 2.89 8.50
CA THR A 6 4.06 3.15 9.79
C THR A 6 5.31 2.31 9.91
N THR A 7 6.39 2.97 10.28
CA THR A 7 7.63 2.30 10.63
C THR A 7 7.55 1.83 12.07
N ILE A 8 7.75 0.54 12.27
CA ILE A 8 7.85 -0.11 13.56
C ILE A 8 9.30 0.00 14.03
N THR A 9 9.53 0.64 15.17
CA THR A 9 10.86 0.93 15.68
C THR A 9 11.15 0.18 16.99
N ALA A 10 12.43 -0.08 17.25
CA ALA A 10 12.87 -0.68 18.51
C ALA A 10 12.58 0.27 19.69
N THR A 11 11.93 -0.23 20.74
CA THR A 11 11.62 0.56 21.95
C THR A 11 12.77 0.60 22.95
N MET A 12 13.80 -0.23 22.75
CA MET A 12 15.01 -0.31 23.56
C MET A 12 16.16 -0.85 22.74
N ALA A 13 17.40 -0.65 23.19
CA ALA A 13 18.56 -1.29 22.59
C ALA A 13 18.64 -2.77 23.01
N GLY A 14 19.07 -3.64 22.08
CA GLY A 14 19.22 -5.07 22.36
C GLY A 14 19.27 -5.93 21.10
N ILE A 15 19.22 -7.25 21.30
CA ILE A 15 19.19 -8.25 20.23
C ILE A 15 17.74 -8.54 19.83
N VAL A 16 17.47 -8.51 18.52
CA VAL A 16 16.15 -8.77 17.94
C VAL A 16 15.89 -10.27 17.81
N LYS A 17 14.68 -10.69 18.15
CA LYS A 17 14.10 -12.00 17.83
C LYS A 17 12.68 -11.81 17.33
N TYR A 18 12.13 -12.79 16.62
CA TYR A 18 10.69 -12.78 16.31
C TYR A 18 9.87 -13.05 17.59
N ALA A 19 8.72 -12.41 17.71
CA ALA A 19 7.82 -12.56 18.85
C ALA A 19 7.05 -13.91 18.88
N GLY A 20 7.28 -14.75 17.87
CA GLY A 20 6.66 -16.05 17.67
C GLY A 20 6.99 -16.58 16.29
N LYS A 21 6.08 -16.39 15.33
CA LYS A 21 6.30 -16.74 13.92
C LYS A 21 7.28 -15.77 13.27
N ALA A 22 8.02 -16.25 12.26
CA ALA A 22 8.85 -15.38 11.42
C ALA A 22 8.00 -14.29 10.75
N VAL A 23 8.46 -13.06 10.83
CA VAL A 23 7.83 -11.90 10.16
C VAL A 23 8.25 -11.92 8.71
N THR A 24 7.29 -12.02 7.80
CA THR A 24 7.53 -12.12 6.36
C THR A 24 6.83 -10.97 5.64
N GLU A 25 7.48 -10.44 4.60
CA GLU A 25 6.88 -9.42 3.74
C GLU A 25 5.61 -9.94 3.06
N GLY A 26 4.58 -9.10 2.98
CA GLY A 26 3.26 -9.45 2.49
C GLY A 26 2.33 -10.09 3.54
N GLU A 27 2.85 -10.46 4.73
CA GLU A 27 2.05 -11.08 5.78
C GLU A 27 1.09 -10.07 6.41
N ALA A 28 -0.19 -10.47 6.58
CA ALA A 28 -1.20 -9.67 7.25
C ALA A 28 -0.91 -9.56 8.76
N VAL A 29 -1.00 -8.35 9.31
CA VAL A 29 -0.79 -8.07 10.73
C VAL A 29 -1.92 -7.25 11.32
N GLY A 30 -2.26 -7.58 12.57
CA GLY A 30 -3.26 -6.86 13.35
C GLY A 30 -2.64 -5.78 14.24
N ASN A 31 -3.44 -4.77 14.59
CA ASN A 31 -3.05 -3.81 15.62
C ASN A 31 -2.80 -4.51 16.95
N GLY A 32 -1.65 -4.25 17.59
CA GLY A 32 -1.23 -4.91 18.83
C GLY A 32 -0.57 -6.27 18.64
N GLN A 33 -0.50 -6.80 17.41
CA GLN A 33 0.18 -8.06 17.15
C GLN A 33 1.69 -7.90 17.33
N GLY A 34 2.29 -8.71 18.23
CA GLY A 34 3.72 -8.75 18.46
C GLY A 34 4.47 -9.26 17.23
N LEU A 35 5.43 -8.50 16.74
CA LEU A 35 6.27 -8.84 15.60
C LEU A 35 7.68 -9.24 16.02
N PHE A 36 8.28 -8.45 16.88
CA PHE A 36 9.64 -8.65 17.35
C PHE A 36 9.71 -8.63 18.87
N VAL A 37 10.74 -9.25 19.40
CA VAL A 37 11.18 -9.13 20.78
C VAL A 37 12.59 -8.57 20.78
N VAL A 38 12.81 -7.43 21.42
CA VAL A 38 14.14 -6.86 21.62
C VAL A 38 14.60 -7.20 23.03
N SER A 39 15.74 -7.87 23.17
CA SER A 39 16.27 -8.35 24.45
C SER A 39 17.65 -7.76 24.74
N ALA A 40 17.80 -7.19 25.92
CA ALA A 40 19.09 -6.68 26.43
C ALA A 40 19.97 -7.79 27.04
N GLN A 41 19.47 -9.01 27.19
CA GLN A 41 20.15 -10.09 27.93
C GLN A 41 21.43 -10.62 27.24
N GLN A 42 21.60 -10.43 25.94
CA GLN A 42 22.70 -10.98 25.15
C GLN A 42 23.66 -9.92 24.59
N MET A 43 23.81 -8.80 25.31
CA MET A 43 24.78 -7.78 24.86
C MET A 43 26.21 -8.22 25.12
N ALA A 44 27.11 -8.02 24.15
CA ALA A 44 28.54 -8.34 24.26
C ALA A 44 29.25 -7.57 25.39
N ASN A 45 28.73 -6.41 25.80
CA ASN A 45 29.25 -5.58 26.90
C ASN A 45 28.64 -5.89 28.27
N GLY A 46 27.99 -7.03 28.44
CA GLY A 46 27.30 -7.40 29.67
C GLY A 46 25.88 -6.82 29.79
N ASN A 47 25.08 -7.42 30.66
CA ASN A 47 23.74 -6.95 30.98
C ASN A 47 23.81 -5.90 32.11
N PRO A 48 23.49 -4.61 31.86
CA PRO A 48 23.57 -3.58 32.90
C PRO A 48 22.72 -3.89 34.15
N ALA A 49 21.57 -4.54 33.95
CA ALA A 49 20.71 -4.98 35.04
C ALA A 49 21.34 -6.13 35.84
N ALA A 50 22.05 -7.06 35.19
CA ALA A 50 22.79 -8.12 35.89
C ALA A 50 23.96 -7.57 36.68
N ALA A 51 24.68 -6.58 36.14
CA ALA A 51 25.76 -5.88 36.83
C ALA A 51 25.22 -5.12 38.08
N ALA A 52 24.16 -4.36 37.92
CA ALA A 52 23.52 -3.65 39.02
C ALA A 52 22.97 -4.61 40.08
N ALA A 53 22.42 -5.76 39.67
CA ALA A 53 21.97 -6.79 40.63
C ALA A 53 23.12 -7.45 41.38
N ALA A 54 24.30 -7.61 40.76
CA ALA A 54 25.50 -8.09 41.41
C ALA A 54 26.04 -7.07 42.42
N GLU A 55 26.10 -5.79 42.06
CA GLU A 55 26.47 -4.66 42.90
C GLU A 55 25.55 -4.55 44.15
N LEU A 56 24.23 -4.62 43.93
CA LEU A 56 23.25 -4.63 45.02
C LEU A 56 23.49 -5.78 45.99
N ARG A 57 23.78 -6.99 45.50
CA ARG A 57 24.08 -8.13 46.36
C ARG A 57 25.35 -7.90 47.21
N ALA A 58 26.38 -7.36 46.59
CA ALA A 58 27.64 -7.05 47.29
C ALA A 58 27.42 -5.95 48.36
N ALA A 59 26.75 -4.85 47.98
CA ALA A 59 26.45 -3.75 48.90
C ALA A 59 25.56 -4.18 50.09
N LYS A 60 24.59 -5.08 49.81
CA LYS A 60 23.73 -5.67 50.87
C LYS A 60 24.54 -6.50 51.87
N GLN A 61 25.44 -7.34 51.36
CA GLN A 61 26.30 -8.17 52.24
C GLN A 61 27.24 -7.30 53.09
N GLU A 62 27.80 -6.22 52.50
CA GLU A 62 28.63 -5.27 53.22
C GLU A 62 27.85 -4.56 54.32
N TYR A 63 26.64 -4.06 54.03
CA TYR A 63 25.76 -3.40 54.99
C TYR A 63 25.35 -4.34 56.13
N GLU A 64 24.92 -5.61 55.85
CA GLU A 64 24.57 -6.57 56.87
C GLU A 64 25.75 -6.92 57.76
N ARG A 65 26.96 -7.04 57.22
CA ARG A 65 28.19 -7.25 57.99
C ARG A 65 28.52 -6.03 58.88
N ALA A 66 28.44 -4.86 58.30
CA ALA A 66 28.66 -3.61 59.04
C ALA A 66 27.67 -3.47 60.18
N LYS A 67 26.40 -3.80 59.98
CA LYS A 67 25.35 -3.76 61.00
C LYS A 67 25.62 -4.72 62.13
N ALA A 68 26.09 -5.95 61.86
CA ALA A 68 26.46 -6.90 62.87
C ALA A 68 27.66 -6.39 63.71
N LEU A 69 28.71 -5.89 63.07
CA LEU A 69 29.89 -5.36 63.75
C LEU A 69 29.58 -4.07 64.58
N ALA A 70 28.62 -3.27 64.13
CA ALA A 70 28.18 -2.08 64.90
C ALA A 70 27.44 -2.49 66.20
N ASN A 71 26.65 -3.56 66.18
CA ASN A 71 26.00 -4.10 67.36
C ASN A 71 27.02 -4.52 68.41
N ASP A 72 28.16 -5.07 67.99
CA ASP A 72 29.28 -5.49 68.83
C ASP A 72 30.26 -4.32 69.14
N ARG A 73 29.93 -3.08 68.74
CA ARG A 73 30.74 -1.86 68.89
C ARG A 73 32.13 -1.96 68.27
N LEU A 74 32.29 -2.71 67.22
CA LEU A 74 33.57 -3.00 66.55
C LEU A 74 33.85 -2.02 65.39
N ILE A 75 32.85 -1.24 64.96
CA ILE A 75 32.99 -0.21 63.94
C ILE A 75 32.36 1.11 64.39
N SER A 76 32.74 2.19 63.69
CA SER A 76 32.19 3.50 63.94
C SER A 76 30.80 3.71 63.30
N ALA A 77 30.01 4.62 63.86
CA ALA A 77 28.73 5.00 63.30
C ALA A 77 28.87 5.54 61.86
N ARG A 78 30.00 6.18 61.56
CA ARG A 78 30.33 6.69 60.21
C ARG A 78 30.52 5.58 59.17
N GLU A 79 31.15 4.48 59.56
CA GLU A 79 31.36 3.29 58.70
C GLU A 79 30.04 2.57 58.40
N LEU A 80 29.18 2.41 59.42
CA LEU A 80 27.85 1.85 59.24
C LEU A 80 27.01 2.70 58.26
N GLU A 81 27.04 4.03 58.45
CA GLU A 81 26.27 4.95 57.58
C GLU A 81 26.81 4.91 56.15
N ALA A 82 28.13 4.83 55.96
CA ALA A 82 28.71 4.70 54.59
C ALA A 82 28.27 3.38 53.89
N ALA A 83 28.23 2.24 54.64
CA ALA A 83 27.74 1.01 54.09
C ALA A 83 26.25 1.04 53.77
N ARG A 84 25.45 1.72 54.59
CA ARG A 84 24.03 1.97 54.35
C ARG A 84 23.80 2.78 53.07
N GLN A 85 24.49 3.88 52.91
CA GLN A 85 24.38 4.73 51.70
C GLN A 85 24.75 3.99 50.45
N ARG A 86 25.81 3.14 50.46
CA ARG A 86 26.14 2.28 49.30
C ARG A 86 25.02 1.32 48.99
N TYR A 87 24.43 0.69 49.98
CA TYR A 87 23.30 -0.26 49.80
C TYR A 87 22.08 0.47 49.21
N GLU A 88 21.72 1.65 49.73
CA GLU A 88 20.60 2.45 49.23
C GLU A 88 20.84 2.90 47.76
N THR A 89 22.06 3.38 47.46
CA THR A 89 22.43 3.73 46.06
C THR A 89 22.37 2.56 45.11
N ALA A 90 22.91 1.38 45.52
CA ALA A 90 22.87 0.16 44.70
C ALA A 90 21.43 -0.33 44.53
N THR A 91 20.56 -0.17 45.56
CA THR A 91 19.13 -0.51 45.45
C THR A 91 18.43 0.38 44.40
N ALA A 92 18.59 1.70 44.51
CA ALA A 92 17.99 2.63 43.52
C ALA A 92 18.46 2.36 42.10
N THR A 93 19.74 2.04 41.89
CA THR A 93 20.31 1.69 40.61
C THR A 93 19.72 0.40 40.08
N ALA A 94 19.65 -0.67 40.92
CA ALA A 94 19.09 -1.95 40.54
C ALA A 94 17.58 -1.87 40.24
N GLU A 95 16.82 -1.07 41.00
CA GLU A 95 15.40 -0.82 40.74
C GLU A 95 15.18 -0.08 39.43
N SER A 96 15.98 0.95 39.14
CA SER A 96 15.89 1.70 37.88
C SER A 96 16.21 0.85 36.64
N LEU A 97 17.14 -0.08 36.76
CA LEU A 97 17.56 -0.98 35.68
C LEU A 97 16.81 -2.32 35.67
N GLY A 98 16.40 -2.83 36.84
CA GLY A 98 15.70 -4.09 37.00
C GLY A 98 14.21 -4.05 36.73
N GLY A 99 13.57 -2.89 36.82
CA GLY A 99 12.18 -2.64 36.42
C GLY A 99 11.99 -2.56 34.92
N SER A 100 13.06 -2.39 34.12
CA SER A 100 13.01 -2.50 32.67
C SER A 100 13.02 -3.98 32.33
N ASN A 101 11.87 -4.51 31.85
CA ASN A 101 11.79 -5.82 31.25
C ASN A 101 13.02 -6.04 30.35
N GLN A 102 13.84 -7.05 30.69
CA GLN A 102 15.06 -7.40 29.92
C GLN A 102 14.75 -7.75 28.48
N SER A 103 13.48 -7.85 28.12
CA SER A 103 12.99 -8.00 26.78
C SER A 103 11.65 -7.28 26.60
N ARG A 104 11.46 -6.62 25.49
CA ARG A 104 10.19 -5.97 25.10
C ARG A 104 9.68 -6.50 23.81
N VAL A 105 8.38 -6.77 23.78
CA VAL A 105 7.66 -7.08 22.55
C VAL A 105 7.42 -5.76 21.81
N VAL A 106 7.83 -5.72 20.56
CA VAL A 106 7.53 -4.65 19.61
C VAL A 106 6.40 -5.13 18.73
N ALA A 107 5.25 -4.46 18.84
CA ALA A 107 4.02 -4.83 18.17
C ALA A 107 3.67 -3.85 17.03
N SER A 108 2.87 -4.32 16.08
CA SER A 108 2.26 -3.45 15.09
C SER A 108 1.28 -2.48 15.75
N ASN A 109 1.34 -1.22 15.36
CA ASN A 109 0.42 -0.17 15.84
C ASN A 109 -0.77 0.05 14.90
N MET A 110 -0.92 -0.79 13.86
CA MET A 110 -2.02 -0.70 12.91
C MET A 110 -2.36 -2.08 12.31
N ASN A 111 -3.56 -2.17 11.74
CA ASN A 111 -3.95 -3.30 10.89
C ASN A 111 -3.43 -3.07 9.48
N GLY A 112 -2.79 -4.07 8.90
CA GLY A 112 -2.25 -3.96 7.55
C GLY A 112 -1.48 -5.21 7.13
N TYR A 113 -0.41 -5.03 6.42
CA TYR A 113 0.54 -6.07 6.05
C TYR A 113 1.98 -5.56 6.21
N VAL A 114 2.91 -6.47 6.44
CA VAL A 114 4.33 -6.16 6.49
C VAL A 114 4.79 -5.80 5.08
N LYS A 115 5.18 -4.56 4.87
CA LYS A 115 5.69 -4.08 3.57
C LYS A 115 7.15 -4.44 3.39
N GLU A 116 7.94 -4.28 4.45
CA GLU A 116 9.39 -4.50 4.43
C GLU A 116 9.88 -4.88 5.82
N VAL A 117 10.85 -5.79 5.89
CA VAL A 117 11.54 -6.20 7.12
C VAL A 117 12.99 -5.72 7.03
N LEU A 118 13.40 -4.85 7.95
CA LEU A 118 14.68 -4.15 7.93
C LEU A 118 15.76 -4.80 8.82
N VAL A 119 15.39 -5.82 9.59
CA VAL A 119 16.27 -6.50 10.55
C VAL A 119 16.11 -8.00 10.49
N ARG A 120 17.14 -8.72 10.92
CA ARG A 120 17.15 -10.17 11.04
C ARG A 120 17.22 -10.61 12.50
N PRO A 121 16.69 -11.78 12.85
CA PRO A 121 16.92 -12.35 14.18
C PRO A 121 18.40 -12.48 14.50
N GLY A 122 18.81 -11.95 15.64
CA GLY A 122 20.22 -11.89 16.04
C GLY A 122 20.89 -10.53 15.84
N ASP A 123 20.28 -9.63 15.06
CA ASP A 123 20.82 -8.29 14.88
C ASP A 123 20.73 -7.49 16.18
N TYR A 124 21.76 -6.68 16.43
CA TYR A 124 21.74 -5.67 17.47
C TYR A 124 21.10 -4.40 16.94
N VAL A 125 20.15 -3.84 17.70
CA VAL A 125 19.44 -2.60 17.37
C VAL A 125 19.53 -1.60 18.52
N SER A 126 19.55 -0.31 18.15
CA SER A 126 19.46 0.80 19.08
C SER A 126 17.99 1.21 19.29
N ALA A 127 17.68 1.86 20.41
CA ALA A 127 16.35 2.44 20.61
C ALA A 127 16.04 3.45 19.51
N GLY A 128 14.81 3.35 18.95
CA GLY A 128 14.38 4.16 17.80
C GLY A 128 14.76 3.63 16.43
N GLN A 129 15.59 2.57 16.36
CA GLN A 129 15.98 2.00 15.08
C GLN A 129 14.78 1.31 14.38
N PRO A 130 14.58 1.54 13.07
CA PRO A 130 13.56 0.87 12.28
C PRO A 130 13.75 -0.66 12.24
N LEU A 131 12.66 -1.42 12.44
CA LEU A 131 12.66 -2.89 12.41
C LEU A 131 11.87 -3.42 11.21
N ALA A 132 10.74 -2.82 10.92
CA ALA A 132 9.88 -3.16 9.80
C ALA A 132 8.98 -1.97 9.43
N THR A 133 8.45 -2.01 8.22
CA THR A 133 7.40 -1.08 7.77
C THR A 133 6.10 -1.87 7.61
N VAL A 134 5.03 -1.41 8.24
CA VAL A 134 3.68 -1.93 8.08
C VAL A 134 2.87 -0.93 7.25
N ALA A 135 2.19 -1.43 6.23
CA ALA A 135 1.34 -0.64 5.34
C ALA A 135 -0.12 -1.07 5.47
N GLN A 136 -1.03 -0.09 5.39
CA GLN A 136 -2.45 -0.36 5.39
C GLN A 136 -2.94 -0.63 3.97
N SER A 137 -3.61 -1.79 3.74
CA SER A 137 -4.12 -2.17 2.42
C SER A 137 -5.61 -1.83 2.21
N ARG A 138 -6.29 -1.31 3.23
CA ARG A 138 -7.75 -1.05 3.15
C ARG A 138 -8.13 0.08 2.22
N ARG A 139 -7.27 1.09 2.10
CA ARG A 139 -7.46 2.25 1.22
C ARG A 139 -6.25 2.44 0.34
N LEU A 140 -6.51 2.66 -0.93
CA LEU A 140 -5.48 2.96 -1.92
C LEU A 140 -5.70 4.36 -2.48
N GLN A 141 -4.62 4.94 -2.98
CA GLN A 141 -4.69 6.17 -3.75
C GLN A 141 -4.40 5.89 -5.22
N LEU A 142 -5.23 6.47 -6.08
CA LEU A 142 -4.99 6.56 -7.51
C LEU A 142 -4.44 7.96 -7.79
N ARG A 143 -3.21 8.04 -8.29
CA ARG A 143 -2.58 9.27 -8.75
C ARG A 143 -2.66 9.29 -10.28
N ALA A 144 -3.44 10.21 -10.81
CA ALA A 144 -3.51 10.48 -12.24
C ALA A 144 -2.68 11.72 -12.57
N GLU A 145 -1.78 11.60 -13.52
CA GLU A 145 -0.93 12.69 -13.97
C GLU A 145 -1.53 13.33 -15.22
N VAL A 146 -2.01 14.55 -15.08
CA VAL A 146 -2.72 15.29 -16.14
C VAL A 146 -1.75 16.20 -16.86
N PRO A 147 -1.54 16.02 -18.18
CA PRO A 147 -0.71 16.92 -18.96
C PRO A 147 -1.21 18.36 -18.93
N GLU A 148 -0.30 19.34 -19.01
CA GLU A 148 -0.60 20.78 -18.98
C GLU A 148 -1.67 21.21 -19.97
N ARG A 149 -1.67 20.65 -21.17
CA ARG A 149 -2.69 20.94 -22.21
C ARG A 149 -4.14 20.67 -21.77
N HIS A 150 -4.34 19.95 -20.67
CA HIS A 150 -5.65 19.60 -20.12
C HIS A 150 -5.98 20.32 -18.81
N TYR A 151 -5.19 21.29 -18.37
CA TYR A 151 -5.41 21.99 -17.09
C TYR A 151 -6.76 22.69 -17.00
N ALA A 152 -7.26 23.21 -18.10
CA ALA A 152 -8.58 23.83 -18.15
C ALA A 152 -9.73 22.86 -17.79
N MET A 153 -9.49 21.55 -17.89
CA MET A 153 -10.48 20.50 -17.56
C MET A 153 -10.45 20.10 -16.08
N LEU A 154 -9.39 20.40 -15.33
CA LEU A 154 -9.21 19.99 -13.94
C LEU A 154 -10.41 20.34 -13.03
N PRO A 155 -11.00 21.55 -13.09
CA PRO A 155 -12.14 21.91 -12.24
C PRO A 155 -13.38 21.03 -12.49
N ASN A 156 -13.50 20.48 -13.70
CA ASN A 156 -14.65 19.67 -14.10
C ASN A 156 -14.51 18.18 -13.77
N ILE A 157 -13.33 17.74 -13.30
CA ILE A 157 -13.11 16.33 -12.92
C ILE A 157 -13.91 16.03 -11.65
N THR A 158 -14.78 15.04 -11.74
CA THR A 158 -15.64 14.59 -10.64
C THR A 158 -15.29 13.19 -10.14
N GLY A 159 -14.64 12.38 -10.99
CA GLY A 159 -14.32 10.99 -10.68
C GLY A 159 -13.29 10.43 -11.64
N ALA A 160 -13.04 9.14 -11.53
CA ALA A 160 -12.19 8.41 -12.45
C ALA A 160 -12.60 6.93 -12.53
N ASN A 161 -12.28 6.32 -13.66
CA ASN A 161 -12.21 4.88 -13.82
C ASN A 161 -10.75 4.52 -14.10
N PHE A 162 -10.36 3.29 -13.85
CA PHE A 162 -9.03 2.81 -14.19
C PHE A 162 -9.04 1.34 -14.62
N ARG A 163 -8.04 0.94 -15.39
CA ARG A 163 -7.74 -0.45 -15.71
C ARG A 163 -6.25 -0.72 -15.58
N PHE A 164 -5.87 -1.96 -15.35
CA PHE A 164 -4.47 -2.35 -15.33
C PHE A 164 -3.88 -2.30 -16.75
N SER A 165 -2.69 -1.72 -16.87
CA SER A 165 -1.97 -1.63 -18.16
C SER A 165 -1.31 -2.94 -18.55
N SER A 166 -1.09 -3.85 -17.59
CA SER A 166 -0.44 -5.15 -17.77
C SER A 166 -1.35 -6.28 -17.31
N GLY A 167 -1.49 -7.30 -18.14
CA GLY A 167 -2.29 -8.51 -17.85
C GLY A 167 -3.46 -8.70 -18.81
N ASN A 168 -4.05 -9.88 -18.76
CA ASN A 168 -5.24 -10.26 -19.55
C ASN A 168 -6.56 -9.72 -18.96
N ASP A 169 -6.47 -8.92 -17.89
CA ASP A 169 -7.64 -8.35 -17.23
C ASP A 169 -8.02 -7.03 -17.89
N ASN A 170 -8.96 -7.07 -18.83
CA ASN A 170 -9.56 -5.90 -19.46
C ASN A 170 -10.63 -5.20 -18.58
N ASN A 171 -10.73 -5.58 -17.30
CA ASN A 171 -11.73 -5.01 -16.41
C ASN A 171 -11.43 -3.53 -16.10
N VAL A 172 -12.43 -2.72 -16.28
CA VAL A 172 -12.40 -1.32 -15.89
C VAL A 172 -13.06 -1.17 -14.53
N TYR A 173 -12.29 -0.69 -13.57
CA TYR A 173 -12.72 -0.42 -12.20
C TYR A 173 -13.27 1.00 -12.11
N ALA A 174 -14.53 1.13 -11.77
CA ALA A 174 -15.13 2.44 -11.51
C ALA A 174 -14.85 2.85 -10.05
N LEU A 175 -14.23 4.00 -9.83
CA LEU A 175 -13.97 4.48 -8.47
C LEU A 175 -15.24 4.65 -7.65
N SER A 176 -16.36 4.99 -8.28
CA SER A 176 -17.67 5.10 -7.62
C SER A 176 -18.12 3.80 -6.97
N SER A 177 -17.86 2.64 -7.60
CA SER A 177 -18.17 1.33 -7.04
C SER A 177 -17.24 0.90 -5.91
N LEU A 178 -16.07 1.54 -5.79
CA LEU A 178 -15.06 1.30 -4.76
C LEU A 178 -15.11 2.34 -3.62
N ASN A 179 -16.21 3.05 -3.47
CA ASN A 179 -16.33 4.20 -2.56
C ASN A 179 -15.20 5.22 -2.75
N GLY A 180 -14.83 5.43 -4.02
CA GLY A 180 -13.78 6.35 -4.40
C GLY A 180 -14.22 7.79 -4.28
N ARG A 181 -13.29 8.63 -3.85
CA ARG A 181 -13.50 10.08 -3.76
C ARG A 181 -12.29 10.84 -4.29
N LEU A 182 -12.53 12.00 -4.85
CA LEU A 182 -11.48 12.93 -5.20
C LEU A 182 -10.92 13.55 -3.92
N VAL A 183 -9.61 13.44 -3.72
CA VAL A 183 -8.90 14.01 -2.56
C VAL A 183 -8.34 15.37 -2.91
N SER A 184 -7.61 15.46 -4.01
CA SER A 184 -7.03 16.74 -4.43
C SER A 184 -6.87 16.82 -5.95
N ARG A 185 -6.91 18.06 -6.42
CA ARG A 185 -6.42 18.45 -7.73
C ARG A 185 -5.19 19.32 -7.48
N GLY A 186 -4.03 18.93 -8.01
CA GLY A 186 -2.82 19.72 -7.88
C GLY A 186 -3.06 21.15 -8.38
N LYS A 187 -2.49 22.12 -7.71
CA LYS A 187 -2.57 23.54 -8.08
C LYS A 187 -1.34 24.02 -8.84
N SER A 188 -0.28 23.22 -8.83
CA SER A 188 0.97 23.47 -9.54
C SER A 188 1.59 22.16 -10.00
N ALA A 189 2.27 22.18 -11.14
CA ALA A 189 3.26 21.18 -11.46
C ALA A 189 4.49 21.38 -10.54
N GLU A 190 5.17 20.33 -10.15
CA GLU A 190 6.49 20.46 -9.54
C GLU A 190 7.45 21.10 -10.55
N THR A 191 8.43 21.85 -10.07
CA THR A 191 9.39 22.56 -10.97
C THR A 191 10.09 21.55 -11.86
N GLY A 192 9.78 21.57 -13.16
CA GLY A 192 10.29 20.64 -14.17
C GLY A 192 9.32 19.53 -14.59
N ASP A 193 8.16 19.38 -13.96
CA ASP A 193 7.11 18.46 -14.37
C ASP A 193 6.05 19.14 -15.22
N PHE A 194 5.74 18.51 -16.37
CA PHE A 194 4.67 18.96 -17.27
C PHE A 194 3.30 18.37 -16.91
N PHE A 195 3.17 17.80 -15.71
CA PHE A 195 1.96 17.10 -15.25
C PHE A 195 1.45 17.67 -13.92
N VAL A 196 0.13 17.76 -13.81
CA VAL A 196 -0.54 18.08 -12.53
C VAL A 196 -1.16 16.81 -11.97
N PRO A 197 -0.84 16.46 -10.72
CA PRO A 197 -1.42 15.28 -10.10
C PRO A 197 -2.88 15.52 -9.69
N VAL A 198 -3.75 14.57 -10.05
CA VAL A 198 -5.11 14.46 -9.50
C VAL A 198 -5.16 13.20 -8.68
N ILE A 199 -5.50 13.34 -7.40
CA ILE A 199 -5.44 12.25 -6.42
C ILE A 199 -6.85 11.85 -6.01
N PHE A 200 -7.13 10.57 -6.14
CA PHE A 200 -8.34 9.92 -5.65
C PHE A 200 -7.96 8.91 -4.56
N GLU A 201 -8.86 8.70 -3.63
CA GLU A 201 -8.76 7.66 -2.61
C GLU A 201 -9.94 6.71 -2.75
N PHE A 202 -9.73 5.41 -2.61
CA PHE A 202 -10.78 4.40 -2.75
C PHE A 202 -10.51 3.17 -1.88
N ASN A 203 -11.54 2.37 -1.63
CA ASN A 203 -11.41 1.15 -0.86
C ASN A 203 -10.77 0.05 -1.70
N ASN A 204 -9.75 -0.58 -1.15
CA ASN A 204 -9.18 -1.78 -1.76
C ASN A 204 -10.12 -2.97 -1.57
N VAL A 205 -10.48 -3.61 -2.67
CA VAL A 205 -11.30 -4.84 -2.67
C VAL A 205 -10.48 -6.12 -2.50
N GLY A 206 -9.25 -6.00 -2.00
CA GLY A 206 -8.43 -7.12 -1.52
C GLY A 206 -7.43 -7.71 -2.52
N HIS A 207 -7.50 -7.35 -3.79
CA HIS A 207 -6.59 -7.87 -4.84
C HIS A 207 -5.80 -6.79 -5.59
N LEU A 208 -6.03 -5.51 -5.27
CA LEU A 208 -5.31 -4.41 -5.89
C LEU A 208 -4.00 -4.16 -5.14
N VAL A 209 -2.88 -4.22 -5.89
CA VAL A 209 -1.54 -4.04 -5.33
C VAL A 209 -1.11 -2.58 -5.47
N SER A 210 -0.61 -1.99 -4.38
CA SER A 210 -0.03 -0.64 -4.40
C SER A 210 1.26 -0.62 -5.23
N GLY A 211 1.48 0.48 -5.97
CA GLY A 211 2.67 0.63 -6.83
C GLY A 211 2.46 0.15 -8.27
N THR A 212 1.28 -0.39 -8.60
CA THR A 212 0.97 -0.83 -9.96
C THR A 212 0.61 0.35 -10.86
N PHE A 213 1.08 0.32 -12.11
CA PHE A 213 0.69 1.28 -13.14
C PHE A 213 -0.67 0.91 -13.73
N VAL A 214 -1.50 1.93 -13.91
CA VAL A 214 -2.85 1.79 -14.44
C VAL A 214 -3.13 2.87 -15.48
N GLU A 215 -3.99 2.55 -16.44
CA GLU A 215 -4.57 3.55 -17.32
C GLU A 215 -5.78 4.18 -16.63
N VAL A 216 -5.84 5.50 -16.60
CA VAL A 216 -6.87 6.26 -15.88
C VAL A 216 -7.73 7.03 -16.85
N TYR A 217 -9.04 6.85 -16.74
CA TYR A 217 -10.06 7.62 -17.43
C TYR A 217 -10.65 8.64 -16.47
N LEU A 218 -10.30 9.91 -16.65
CA LEU A 218 -10.83 11.00 -15.83
C LEU A 218 -12.26 11.33 -16.25
N LEU A 219 -13.17 11.37 -15.30
CA LEU A 219 -14.58 11.61 -15.53
C LEU A 219 -14.91 13.07 -15.20
N GLY A 220 -15.54 13.73 -16.13
CA GLY A 220 -16.14 15.04 -15.95
C GLY A 220 -17.59 14.96 -15.50
N ARG A 221 -18.29 16.08 -15.59
CA ARG A 221 -19.75 16.12 -15.36
C ARG A 221 -20.46 15.31 -16.43
N GLU A 222 -21.52 14.63 -16.02
CA GLU A 222 -22.38 13.87 -16.91
C GLU A 222 -23.03 14.81 -17.93
N ARG A 223 -23.01 14.39 -19.20
CA ARG A 223 -23.66 15.10 -20.29
C ARG A 223 -24.87 14.28 -20.76
N GLN A 224 -26.02 14.94 -20.85
CA GLN A 224 -27.23 14.33 -21.35
C GLN A 224 -27.35 14.49 -22.88
N GLY A 225 -28.13 13.61 -23.52
CA GLY A 225 -28.41 13.67 -24.96
C GLY A 225 -27.26 13.22 -25.85
N VAL A 226 -26.23 12.56 -25.31
CA VAL A 226 -25.11 12.01 -26.07
C VAL A 226 -25.36 10.55 -26.45
N ILE A 227 -24.93 10.16 -27.64
CA ILE A 227 -24.92 8.75 -28.06
C ILE A 227 -23.64 8.13 -27.49
N SER A 228 -23.77 7.06 -26.72
CA SER A 228 -22.63 6.31 -26.21
C SER A 228 -22.84 4.82 -26.40
N ILE A 229 -21.77 4.11 -26.76
CA ILE A 229 -21.78 2.66 -26.95
C ILE A 229 -20.69 1.99 -26.11
N PRO A 230 -20.80 0.70 -25.78
CA PRO A 230 -19.71 -0.05 -25.15
C PRO A 230 -18.44 0.00 -26.01
N VAL A 231 -17.26 0.10 -25.38
CA VAL A 231 -15.97 0.08 -26.10
C VAL A 231 -15.81 -1.23 -26.91
N THR A 232 -16.41 -2.32 -26.44
CA THR A 232 -16.40 -3.63 -27.14
C THR A 232 -17.14 -3.64 -28.49
N SER A 233 -17.93 -2.60 -28.78
CA SER A 233 -18.62 -2.43 -30.08
C SER A 233 -17.70 -1.89 -31.17
N LEU A 234 -16.54 -1.32 -30.78
CA LEU A 234 -15.63 -0.69 -31.72
C LEU A 234 -14.72 -1.70 -32.38
N THR A 235 -14.47 -1.48 -33.66
CA THR A 235 -13.37 -2.09 -34.40
C THR A 235 -12.53 -0.99 -35.00
N GLU A 236 -11.23 -1.17 -35.08
CA GLU A 236 -10.30 -0.22 -35.66
C GLU A 236 -9.65 -0.80 -36.91
N GLU A 237 -9.53 0.02 -37.92
CA GLU A 237 -8.80 -0.29 -39.15
C GLU A 237 -8.04 0.95 -39.62
N GLN A 238 -6.72 0.85 -39.67
CA GLN A 238 -5.83 1.92 -40.13
C GLN A 238 -6.07 3.28 -39.43
N GLY A 239 -6.37 3.27 -38.13
CA GLY A 239 -6.64 4.48 -37.36
C GLY A 239 -8.06 5.02 -37.47
N VAL A 240 -8.94 4.37 -38.23
CA VAL A 240 -10.35 4.71 -38.36
C VAL A 240 -11.20 3.73 -37.54
N TYR A 241 -12.16 4.27 -36.81
CA TYR A 241 -13.05 3.45 -35.97
C TYR A 241 -14.38 3.16 -36.66
N TYR A 242 -14.82 1.92 -36.52
CA TYR A 242 -16.05 1.42 -37.11
C TYR A 242 -16.91 0.70 -36.11
N VAL A 243 -18.20 0.70 -36.36
CA VAL A 243 -19.21 -0.13 -35.67
C VAL A 243 -19.97 -0.95 -36.70
N TYR A 244 -20.58 -2.03 -36.25
CA TYR A 244 -21.47 -2.85 -37.08
C TYR A 244 -22.90 -2.64 -36.62
N LEU A 245 -23.74 -2.17 -37.55
CA LEU A 245 -25.16 -1.93 -37.34
C LEU A 245 -25.94 -3.12 -37.86
N ARG A 246 -26.83 -3.67 -37.04
CA ARG A 246 -27.75 -4.71 -37.47
C ARG A 246 -28.81 -4.11 -38.38
N THR A 247 -28.91 -4.60 -39.59
CA THR A 247 -29.93 -4.15 -40.58
C THR A 247 -31.04 -5.19 -40.77
N SER A 248 -30.76 -6.47 -40.52
CA SER A 248 -31.72 -7.57 -40.46
C SER A 248 -31.17 -8.70 -39.58
N ASP A 249 -31.89 -9.83 -39.47
CA ASP A 249 -31.49 -10.94 -38.62
C ASP A 249 -30.11 -11.52 -38.94
N HIS A 250 -29.68 -11.39 -40.18
CA HIS A 250 -28.40 -11.94 -40.66
C HIS A 250 -27.53 -10.93 -41.43
N SER A 251 -27.89 -9.64 -41.39
CA SER A 251 -27.19 -8.62 -42.15
C SER A 251 -26.68 -7.51 -41.28
N TYR A 252 -25.44 -7.09 -41.48
CA TYR A 252 -24.76 -6.02 -40.77
C TYR A 252 -24.20 -5.00 -41.75
N ARG A 253 -24.30 -3.74 -41.39
CA ARG A 253 -23.71 -2.63 -42.14
C ARG A 253 -22.55 -2.05 -41.32
N LYS A 254 -21.37 -1.99 -41.92
CA LYS A 254 -20.23 -1.29 -41.34
C LYS A 254 -20.46 0.22 -41.44
N ALA A 255 -20.26 0.93 -40.36
CA ALA A 255 -20.38 2.39 -40.29
C ALA A 255 -19.15 2.98 -39.62
N GLU A 256 -18.57 3.98 -40.26
CA GLU A 256 -17.48 4.78 -39.69
C GLU A 256 -18.05 5.70 -38.60
N VAL A 257 -17.29 5.84 -37.51
CA VAL A 257 -17.71 6.67 -36.38
C VAL A 257 -16.56 7.55 -35.89
N LYS A 258 -16.91 8.76 -35.46
CA LYS A 258 -15.99 9.66 -34.75
C LYS A 258 -16.22 9.54 -33.26
N LEU A 259 -15.13 9.28 -32.55
CA LEU A 259 -15.17 9.06 -31.10
C LEU A 259 -15.06 10.40 -30.36
N GLY A 260 -15.77 10.50 -29.25
CA GLY A 260 -15.68 11.56 -28.26
C GLY A 260 -15.05 11.08 -26.95
N GLY A 261 -15.64 11.48 -25.83
CA GLY A 261 -15.19 11.07 -24.50
C GLY A 261 -15.28 9.57 -24.27
N ASN A 262 -14.28 9.01 -23.59
CA ASN A 262 -14.19 7.59 -23.24
C ASN A 262 -14.01 7.46 -21.73
N ASN A 263 -14.81 6.61 -21.09
CA ASN A 263 -14.72 6.30 -19.65
C ASN A 263 -14.13 4.93 -19.35
N GLY A 264 -13.57 4.26 -20.37
CA GLY A 264 -13.02 2.91 -20.31
C GLY A 264 -14.05 1.80 -20.56
N GLN A 265 -15.33 2.02 -20.26
CA GLN A 265 -16.43 1.08 -20.50
C GLN A 265 -17.29 1.48 -21.71
N ARG A 266 -17.54 2.76 -21.85
CA ARG A 266 -18.34 3.33 -22.91
C ARG A 266 -17.59 4.49 -23.57
N VAL A 267 -17.84 4.68 -24.85
CA VAL A 267 -17.31 5.76 -25.65
C VAL A 267 -18.45 6.56 -26.25
N GLU A 268 -18.31 7.85 -26.21
CA GLU A 268 -19.22 8.78 -26.90
C GLU A 268 -18.99 8.72 -28.38
N ILE A 269 -20.07 8.81 -29.16
CA ILE A 269 -20.04 8.89 -30.60
C ILE A 269 -20.46 10.31 -31.03
N LEU A 270 -19.53 11.04 -31.60
CA LEU A 270 -19.76 12.41 -32.07
C LEU A 270 -20.46 12.43 -33.40
N SER A 271 -20.19 11.45 -34.28
CA SER A 271 -20.85 11.31 -35.60
C SER A 271 -20.76 9.88 -36.10
N GLY A 272 -21.63 9.52 -37.05
CA GLY A 272 -21.65 8.18 -37.69
C GLY A 272 -22.75 7.27 -37.16
N LEU A 273 -23.41 7.63 -36.06
CA LEU A 273 -24.55 6.90 -35.48
C LEU A 273 -25.74 7.82 -35.26
N LYS A 274 -26.93 7.24 -35.33
CA LYS A 274 -28.20 7.89 -34.96
C LYS A 274 -28.83 7.16 -33.77
N ALA A 275 -29.60 7.91 -32.99
CA ALA A 275 -30.39 7.31 -31.92
C ALA A 275 -31.40 6.29 -32.47
N GLY A 276 -31.49 5.13 -31.84
CA GLY A 276 -32.38 4.04 -32.26
C GLY A 276 -31.74 3.00 -33.18
N GLU A 277 -30.51 3.22 -33.68
CA GLU A 277 -29.81 2.20 -34.47
C GLU A 277 -29.28 1.06 -33.55
N GLU A 278 -29.40 -0.18 -33.98
CA GLU A 278 -28.94 -1.36 -33.23
C GLU A 278 -27.45 -1.64 -33.54
N VAL A 279 -26.62 -1.48 -32.53
CA VAL A 279 -25.17 -1.67 -32.62
C VAL A 279 -24.76 -3.05 -32.06
N VAL A 280 -23.91 -3.79 -32.76
CA VAL A 280 -23.29 -5.01 -32.26
C VAL A 280 -22.37 -4.71 -31.08
N THR A 281 -22.75 -5.13 -29.88
CA THR A 281 -21.98 -4.86 -28.64
C THR A 281 -21.06 -6.00 -28.25
N ARG A 282 -21.36 -7.21 -28.69
CA ARG A 282 -20.53 -8.41 -28.49
C ARG A 282 -20.32 -9.10 -29.83
N GLY A 283 -19.08 -9.53 -30.09
CA GLY A 283 -18.77 -10.18 -31.34
C GLY A 283 -18.51 -9.25 -32.53
N ALA A 284 -18.27 -7.97 -32.33
CA ALA A 284 -17.95 -7.03 -33.41
C ALA A 284 -16.74 -7.47 -34.26
N ILE A 285 -15.73 -8.08 -33.62
CA ILE A 285 -14.56 -8.65 -34.30
C ILE A 285 -14.96 -9.87 -35.17
N GLN A 286 -15.85 -10.72 -34.68
CA GLN A 286 -16.35 -11.87 -35.43
C GLN A 286 -17.12 -11.42 -36.69
N VAL A 287 -17.96 -10.39 -36.53
CA VAL A 287 -18.68 -9.81 -37.71
C VAL A 287 -17.66 -9.20 -38.68
N LYS A 288 -16.63 -8.54 -38.21
CA LYS A 288 -15.54 -8.00 -39.04
C LYS A 288 -14.86 -9.13 -39.84
N LEU A 289 -14.48 -10.24 -39.18
CA LEU A 289 -13.81 -11.36 -39.81
C LEU A 289 -14.72 -12.04 -40.82
N ALA A 290 -15.98 -12.25 -40.51
CA ALA A 290 -16.95 -12.81 -41.43
C ALA A 290 -17.14 -11.94 -42.68
N ALA A 291 -17.20 -10.62 -42.53
CA ALA A 291 -17.28 -9.67 -43.65
C ALA A 291 -16.04 -9.71 -44.55
N SER A 292 -14.85 -9.91 -43.95
CA SER A 292 -13.60 -10.02 -44.72
C SER A 292 -13.38 -11.39 -45.37
N SER A 293 -13.92 -12.47 -44.80
CA SER A 293 -13.81 -13.83 -45.37
C SER A 293 -14.73 -14.06 -46.57
N GLY A 294 -15.84 -13.31 -46.66
CA GLY A 294 -16.69 -13.32 -47.85
C GLY A 294 -16.08 -12.64 -49.09
N ALA A 295 -14.89 -12.07 -48.98
CA ALA A 295 -14.15 -11.43 -50.06
C ALA A 295 -13.09 -12.34 -50.74
N ILE A 296 -13.02 -13.63 -50.38
CA ILE A 296 -12.17 -14.59 -51.08
C ILE A 296 -12.91 -15.04 -52.34
N PRO A 297 -12.43 -14.75 -53.58
CA PRO A 297 -13.04 -15.27 -54.80
C PRO A 297 -13.00 -16.81 -54.76
N GLU A 298 -14.12 -17.44 -55.09
CA GLU A 298 -14.17 -18.89 -55.33
C GLU A 298 -13.10 -19.22 -56.36
N GLY A 299 -12.14 -20.08 -55.98
CA GLY A 299 -11.07 -20.52 -56.85
C GLY A 299 -11.66 -21.20 -58.07
N HIS A 300 -11.22 -20.80 -59.25
CA HIS A 300 -11.53 -21.44 -60.49
C HIS A 300 -11.19 -22.92 -60.45
N ASN A 301 -12.21 -23.79 -60.51
CA ASN A 301 -12.05 -25.19 -60.89
C ASN A 301 -11.51 -25.23 -62.31
N HIS A 302 -10.26 -25.60 -62.49
CA HIS A 302 -9.76 -26.10 -63.76
C HIS A 302 -9.97 -27.61 -63.79
N GLU A 303 -11.03 -28.04 -64.47
CA GLU A 303 -11.11 -29.41 -65.04
C GLU A 303 -10.08 -29.52 -66.14
N HIS A 304 -9.23 -30.56 -66.05
CA HIS A 304 -8.58 -31.26 -67.14
C HIS A 304 -8.66 -32.76 -66.89
#